data_8f6fa6d53c99c133ab80dfbc9f3925a3
#
_entry.id   8f6fa6d53c99c133ab80dfbc9f3925a3
#
_cell.length_a   1.000
_cell.length_b   1.000
_cell.length_c   1.000
_cell.angle_alpha   90.00
_cell.angle_beta   90.00
_cell.angle_gamma   90.00
#
_symmetry.space_group_name_H-M   'P 1'
#
loop_
_entity.id
_entity.type
_entity.pdbx_description
1 polymer ?
#
loop_
_entity_poly.entity_id
_entity_poly.type
_entity_poly.pdbx_seq_one_letter_code
_entity_poly.pdbx_strand_id
1 'polypeptide(L)'
;MEIKANESDVRIDKYLASVTDYSRETITKMIEESYILVNKKNIKPSYKVKENDSILIKDGFVKEMNLEATKMDIDIVYEDEYLMVINKPSGLVVHPGAGNFNNTLVNGLLYYNKTLSKGEDFRPGVVHRLDKDTSGLMLVAKDDKAHEILADDFKNKRIHREYIALLDGVFPQEKAIVDAPIGRSKEFFDKMEVRSDGKKAITNIEVLKKYKDYTLVKLVLETGRTHQIRVHLSYIGYPVHNDPVYSGKKCTEFGQFLHSAYLKFKHPITGEILEFEACLLYTSPSPRDISGS
;
A
#
# COMPACT_ATOMS: atom_id res chain seq x y z
N MET A 1 -15.87 -24.88 -12.59
CA MET A 1 -16.10 -23.97 -13.74
C MET A 1 -15.22 -24.39 -14.91
N GLU A 2 -15.72 -24.36 -16.15
CA GLU A 2 -14.92 -24.69 -17.35
C GLU A 2 -14.90 -23.47 -18.30
N ILE A 3 -13.72 -23.12 -18.80
CA ILE A 3 -13.50 -21.95 -19.67
C ILE A 3 -12.78 -22.45 -20.92
N LYS A 4 -13.25 -22.02 -22.09
CA LYS A 4 -12.56 -22.25 -23.35
C LYS A 4 -11.75 -21.02 -23.70
N ALA A 5 -10.43 -21.16 -23.89
CA ALA A 5 -9.57 -20.04 -24.17
C ALA A 5 -9.87 -19.45 -25.56
N ASN A 6 -9.98 -18.13 -25.62
CA ASN A 6 -10.21 -17.34 -26.83
C ASN A 6 -9.00 -16.48 -27.24
N GLU A 7 -7.86 -16.70 -26.58
CA GLU A 7 -6.59 -16.01 -26.84
C GLU A 7 -5.46 -17.04 -26.97
N SER A 8 -4.37 -16.64 -27.62
CA SER A 8 -3.14 -17.43 -27.75
C SER A 8 -1.93 -16.65 -27.26
N ASP A 9 -0.91 -17.37 -26.79
CA ASP A 9 0.42 -16.85 -26.41
C ASP A 9 0.44 -15.93 -25.16
N VAL A 10 -0.68 -15.84 -24.45
CA VAL A 10 -0.81 -15.14 -23.18
C VAL A 10 -0.55 -16.11 -22.02
N ARG A 11 0.18 -15.68 -20.99
CA ARG A 11 0.37 -16.51 -19.79
C ARG A 11 -0.98 -16.79 -19.13
N ILE A 12 -1.18 -18.05 -18.68
CA ILE A 12 -2.46 -18.50 -18.14
C ILE A 12 -2.85 -17.73 -16.86
N ASP A 13 -1.89 -17.34 -16.01
CA ASP A 13 -2.15 -16.54 -14.84
C ASP A 13 -2.69 -15.14 -15.19
N LYS A 14 -2.23 -14.55 -16.28
CA LYS A 14 -2.72 -13.27 -16.79
C LYS A 14 -4.07 -13.42 -17.50
N TYR A 15 -4.22 -14.45 -18.31
CA TYR A 15 -5.47 -14.73 -19.03
C TYR A 15 -6.63 -14.96 -18.06
N LEU A 16 -6.46 -15.86 -17.10
CA LEU A 16 -7.52 -16.16 -16.14
C LEU A 16 -7.88 -14.97 -15.24
N ALA A 17 -6.90 -14.14 -14.85
CA ALA A 17 -7.19 -12.91 -14.10
C ALA A 17 -7.97 -11.85 -14.91
N SER A 18 -8.02 -11.95 -16.26
CA SER A 18 -8.84 -11.07 -17.09
C SER A 18 -10.27 -11.57 -17.30
N VAL A 19 -10.52 -12.88 -17.12
CA VAL A 19 -11.81 -13.52 -17.41
C VAL A 19 -12.48 -14.14 -16.16
N THR A 20 -11.86 -14.02 -14.98
CA THR A 20 -12.40 -14.46 -13.68
C THR A 20 -12.14 -13.40 -12.62
N ASP A 21 -12.79 -13.53 -11.45
CA ASP A 21 -12.59 -12.66 -10.30
C ASP A 21 -11.37 -13.06 -9.44
N TYR A 22 -10.60 -14.08 -9.85
CA TYR A 22 -9.41 -14.51 -9.12
C TYR A 22 -8.19 -13.61 -9.40
N SER A 23 -7.44 -13.30 -8.34
CA SER A 23 -6.15 -12.62 -8.50
C SER A 23 -5.11 -13.53 -9.16
N ARG A 24 -4.11 -12.94 -9.82
CA ARG A 24 -3.00 -13.70 -10.43
C ARG A 24 -2.26 -14.57 -9.43
N GLU A 25 -2.12 -14.10 -8.20
CA GLU A 25 -1.48 -14.86 -7.11
C GLU A 25 -2.33 -16.08 -6.72
N THR A 26 -3.66 -15.90 -6.60
CA THR A 26 -4.61 -16.98 -6.34
C THR A 26 -4.55 -18.01 -7.45
N ILE A 27 -4.61 -17.58 -8.71
CA ILE A 27 -4.52 -18.47 -9.88
C ILE A 27 -3.21 -19.25 -9.87
N THR A 28 -2.09 -18.62 -9.53
CA THR A 28 -0.79 -19.29 -9.45
C THR A 28 -0.83 -20.44 -8.44
N LYS A 29 -1.35 -20.20 -7.23
CA LYS A 29 -1.52 -21.26 -6.21
C LYS A 29 -2.49 -22.34 -6.63
N MET A 30 -3.62 -21.98 -7.23
CA MET A 30 -4.57 -22.96 -7.77
C MET A 30 -3.95 -23.88 -8.82
N ILE A 31 -3.01 -23.36 -9.62
CA ILE A 31 -2.25 -24.16 -10.60
C ILE A 31 -1.27 -25.09 -9.88
N GLU A 32 -0.51 -24.58 -8.92
CA GLU A 32 0.48 -25.35 -8.14
C GLU A 32 -0.19 -26.48 -7.36
N GLU A 33 -1.38 -26.25 -6.83
CA GLU A 33 -2.18 -27.24 -6.10
C GLU A 33 -3.12 -28.07 -7.00
N SER A 34 -2.97 -27.96 -8.33
CA SER A 34 -3.74 -28.75 -9.31
C SER A 34 -5.26 -28.51 -9.29
N TYR A 35 -5.70 -27.34 -8.84
CA TYR A 35 -7.09 -26.89 -8.99
C TYR A 35 -7.40 -26.35 -10.39
N ILE A 36 -6.37 -25.97 -11.15
CA ILE A 36 -6.53 -25.53 -12.53
C ILE A 36 -5.83 -26.53 -13.44
N LEU A 37 -6.59 -27.08 -14.39
CA LEU A 37 -6.10 -28.02 -15.41
C LEU A 37 -6.34 -27.42 -16.80
N VAL A 38 -5.42 -27.65 -17.72
CA VAL A 38 -5.59 -27.34 -19.14
C VAL A 38 -5.61 -28.64 -19.92
N ASN A 39 -6.66 -28.85 -20.72
CA ASN A 39 -6.86 -30.09 -21.48
C ASN A 39 -6.70 -31.35 -20.59
N LYS A 40 -7.24 -31.26 -19.34
CA LYS A 40 -7.18 -32.30 -18.29
C LYS A 40 -5.78 -32.60 -17.76
N LYS A 41 -4.78 -31.74 -18.01
CA LYS A 41 -3.39 -31.90 -17.56
C LYS A 41 -2.99 -30.81 -16.59
N ASN A 42 -2.13 -31.16 -15.63
CA ASN A 42 -1.46 -30.18 -14.78
C ASN A 42 -0.50 -29.33 -15.63
N ILE A 43 -0.43 -28.06 -15.33
CA ILE A 43 0.40 -27.07 -16.02
C ILE A 43 1.22 -26.27 -15.02
N LYS A 44 2.16 -25.46 -15.54
CA LYS A 44 2.90 -24.47 -14.72
C LYS A 44 2.24 -23.09 -14.83
N PRO A 45 2.40 -22.20 -13.83
CA PRO A 45 1.88 -20.82 -13.93
C PRO A 45 2.38 -20.01 -15.12
N SER A 46 3.52 -20.40 -15.68
CA SER A 46 4.09 -19.80 -16.90
C SER A 46 3.53 -20.35 -18.22
N TYR A 47 2.59 -21.32 -18.15
CA TYR A 47 1.96 -21.87 -19.33
C TYR A 47 1.33 -20.76 -20.18
N LYS A 48 1.55 -20.79 -21.47
CA LYS A 48 0.93 -19.88 -22.44
C LYS A 48 -0.29 -20.56 -23.03
N VAL A 49 -1.46 -19.96 -22.85
CA VAL A 49 -2.71 -20.50 -23.39
C VAL A 49 -2.66 -20.57 -24.92
N LYS A 50 -3.34 -21.55 -25.46
CA LYS A 50 -3.59 -21.70 -26.90
C LYS A 50 -5.08 -21.52 -27.14
N GLU A 51 -5.44 -20.94 -28.27
CA GLU A 51 -6.83 -20.83 -28.65
C GLU A 51 -7.52 -22.21 -28.64
N ASN A 52 -8.71 -22.26 -28.06
CA ASN A 52 -9.49 -23.49 -27.81
C ASN A 52 -8.96 -24.41 -26.70
N ASP A 53 -7.95 -24.04 -25.91
CA ASP A 53 -7.63 -24.80 -24.70
C ASP A 53 -8.86 -24.89 -23.77
N SER A 54 -9.18 -26.10 -23.30
CA SER A 54 -10.19 -26.31 -22.27
C SER A 54 -9.53 -26.17 -20.90
N ILE A 55 -9.92 -25.13 -20.17
CA ILE A 55 -9.39 -24.79 -18.84
C ILE A 55 -10.45 -25.17 -17.81
N LEU A 56 -10.16 -26.18 -16.99
CA LEU A 56 -11.00 -26.60 -15.87
C LEU A 56 -10.52 -25.97 -14.59
N ILE A 57 -11.37 -25.19 -13.93
CA ILE A 57 -11.18 -24.69 -12.57
C ILE A 57 -12.05 -25.51 -11.63
N LYS A 58 -11.41 -26.28 -10.74
CA LYS A 58 -12.10 -27.11 -9.73
C LYS A 58 -12.67 -26.23 -8.62
N ASP A 59 -13.84 -26.61 -8.12
CA ASP A 59 -14.44 -25.96 -6.96
C ASP A 59 -13.74 -26.39 -5.66
N GLY A 60 -13.94 -25.60 -4.59
CA GLY A 60 -13.44 -25.92 -3.25
C GLY A 60 -11.98 -25.53 -2.98
N PHE A 61 -11.37 -24.71 -3.83
CA PHE A 61 -10.08 -24.10 -3.49
C PHE A 61 -10.27 -23.16 -2.30
N VAL A 62 -9.74 -23.54 -1.16
CA VAL A 62 -9.62 -22.68 0.02
C VAL A 62 -8.14 -22.36 0.16
N LYS A 63 -7.76 -21.13 -0.16
CA LYS A 63 -6.40 -20.67 0.08
C LYS A 63 -6.22 -20.61 1.60
N GLU A 64 -5.52 -21.57 2.18
CA GLU A 64 -5.11 -21.49 3.57
C GLU A 64 -4.14 -20.29 3.74
N MET A 65 -4.57 -19.34 4.54
CA MET A 65 -3.68 -18.27 5.01
C MET A 65 -2.98 -18.77 6.27
N ASN A 66 -1.78 -19.27 6.15
CA ASN A 66 -0.88 -19.43 7.31
C ASN A 66 -0.30 -18.06 7.70
N LEU A 67 -1.19 -17.11 8.01
CA LEU A 67 -0.77 -15.87 8.67
C LEU A 67 -0.67 -16.16 10.17
N GLU A 68 0.54 -16.38 10.64
CA GLU A 68 0.77 -16.58 12.07
C GLU A 68 0.49 -15.29 12.83
N ALA A 69 -0.40 -15.36 13.83
CA ALA A 69 -0.65 -14.27 14.75
C ALA A 69 0.61 -14.05 15.61
N THR A 70 1.18 -12.87 15.57
CA THR A 70 2.42 -12.54 16.29
C THR A 70 2.16 -11.45 17.32
N LYS A 71 2.59 -11.66 18.56
CA LYS A 71 2.46 -10.65 19.62
C LYS A 71 3.26 -9.40 19.23
N MET A 72 2.56 -8.28 19.16
CA MET A 72 3.11 -6.99 18.75
C MET A 72 2.36 -5.87 19.47
N ASP A 73 3.08 -4.85 19.92
CA ASP A 73 2.46 -3.64 20.45
C ASP A 73 1.98 -2.79 19.28
N ILE A 74 0.68 -2.52 19.24
CA ILE A 74 0.02 -1.71 18.22
C ILE A 74 -0.49 -0.45 18.90
N ASP A 75 -0.05 0.72 18.41
CA ASP A 75 -0.54 2.01 18.87
C ASP A 75 -1.93 2.27 18.25
N ILE A 76 -2.99 2.02 19.04
CA ILE A 76 -4.39 2.19 18.65
C ILE A 76 -4.85 3.56 19.06
N VAL A 77 -5.15 4.40 18.08
CA VAL A 77 -5.65 5.77 18.26
C VAL A 77 -7.17 5.79 18.51
N TYR A 78 -7.88 4.89 17.85
CA TYR A 78 -9.33 4.72 17.97
C TYR A 78 -9.73 3.29 17.63
N GLU A 79 -10.74 2.78 18.31
CA GLU A 79 -11.32 1.47 18.03
C GLU A 79 -12.80 1.44 18.40
N ASP A 80 -13.61 0.82 17.54
CA ASP A 80 -14.98 0.43 17.80
C ASP A 80 -15.26 -1.01 17.32
N GLU A 81 -16.54 -1.35 17.14
CA GLU A 81 -16.96 -2.67 16.67
C GLU A 81 -16.54 -2.93 15.20
N TYR A 82 -16.47 -1.88 14.37
CA TYR A 82 -16.37 -1.98 12.91
C TYR A 82 -14.99 -1.68 12.35
N LEU A 83 -14.22 -0.83 13.02
CA LEU A 83 -12.92 -0.38 12.53
C LEU A 83 -11.94 -0.03 13.66
N MET A 84 -10.67 0.11 13.29
CA MET A 84 -9.62 0.72 14.09
C MET A 84 -8.91 1.81 13.29
N VAL A 85 -8.43 2.83 14.00
CA VAL A 85 -7.40 3.76 13.51
C VAL A 85 -6.14 3.51 14.33
N ILE A 86 -5.05 3.19 13.66
CA ILE A 86 -3.76 2.90 14.29
C ILE A 86 -2.72 3.92 13.87
N ASN A 87 -1.73 4.14 14.71
CA ASN A 87 -0.53 4.91 14.39
C ASN A 87 0.63 3.95 14.11
N LYS A 88 0.85 3.63 12.84
CA LYS A 88 1.88 2.67 12.42
C LYS A 88 3.29 3.23 12.65
N PRO A 89 4.19 2.52 13.32
CA PRO A 89 5.59 2.94 13.40
C PRO A 89 6.31 2.83 12.05
N SER A 90 7.39 3.61 11.89
CA SER A 90 8.35 3.40 10.79
C SER A 90 9.01 2.02 10.92
N GLY A 91 9.44 1.42 9.81
CA GLY A 91 10.09 0.11 9.76
C GLY A 91 9.13 -1.09 9.73
N LEU A 92 7.84 -0.91 10.04
CA LEU A 92 6.86 -2.00 10.06
C LEU A 92 6.18 -2.18 8.69
N VAL A 93 6.34 -3.37 8.11
CA VAL A 93 5.65 -3.77 6.87
C VAL A 93 4.17 -4.03 7.17
N VAL A 94 3.26 -3.56 6.32
CA VAL A 94 1.81 -3.70 6.55
C VAL A 94 1.33 -5.15 6.43
N HIS A 95 1.71 -5.85 5.36
CA HIS A 95 1.25 -7.22 5.11
C HIS A 95 2.38 -8.08 4.54
N PRO A 96 2.33 -9.41 4.73
CA PRO A 96 3.31 -10.33 4.18
C PRO A 96 3.51 -10.18 2.67
N GLY A 97 4.75 -10.29 2.24
CA GLY A 97 5.16 -10.21 0.84
C GLY A 97 6.59 -10.68 0.64
N ALA A 98 7.11 -10.59 -0.57
CA ALA A 98 8.46 -11.05 -0.89
C ALA A 98 9.50 -10.47 0.09
N GLY A 99 10.19 -11.36 0.82
CA GLY A 99 11.20 -11.00 1.82
C GLY A 99 10.70 -10.66 3.22
N ASN A 100 9.37 -10.58 3.45
CA ASN A 100 8.77 -10.32 4.77
C ASN A 100 7.53 -11.18 4.93
N PHE A 101 7.67 -12.41 5.41
CA PHE A 101 6.56 -13.36 5.56
C PHE A 101 5.91 -13.30 6.94
N ASN A 102 6.65 -12.92 7.96
CA ASN A 102 6.22 -12.83 9.35
C ASN A 102 6.54 -11.44 9.92
N ASN A 103 6.03 -11.13 11.11
CA ASN A 103 6.25 -9.85 11.80
C ASN A 103 5.75 -8.61 11.03
N THR A 104 4.67 -8.76 10.29
CA THR A 104 4.00 -7.61 9.66
C THR A 104 2.88 -7.08 10.54
N LEU A 105 2.38 -5.89 10.24
CA LEU A 105 1.24 -5.31 10.95
C LEU A 105 0.04 -6.27 10.96
N VAL A 106 -0.25 -6.95 9.86
CA VAL A 106 -1.34 -7.94 9.77
C VAL A 106 -1.14 -9.09 10.76
N ASN A 107 0.10 -9.59 10.95
CA ASN A 107 0.38 -10.61 11.95
C ASN A 107 0.09 -10.10 13.37
N GLY A 108 0.45 -8.84 13.68
CA GLY A 108 0.14 -8.20 14.96
C GLY A 108 -1.37 -7.97 15.16
N LEU A 109 -2.07 -7.49 14.15
CA LEU A 109 -3.51 -7.28 14.18
C LEU A 109 -4.29 -8.60 14.40
N LEU A 110 -3.88 -9.69 13.79
CA LEU A 110 -4.46 -11.03 14.01
C LEU A 110 -4.24 -11.53 15.44
N TYR A 111 -3.11 -11.18 16.07
CA TYR A 111 -2.88 -11.49 17.48
C TYR A 111 -3.77 -10.65 18.39
N TYR A 112 -3.88 -9.34 18.09
CA TYR A 112 -4.68 -8.41 18.86
C TYR A 112 -6.19 -8.70 18.75
N ASN A 113 -6.69 -8.90 17.53
CA ASN A 113 -8.11 -9.06 17.26
C ASN A 113 -8.38 -10.21 16.27
N LYS A 114 -9.08 -11.23 16.73
CA LYS A 114 -9.46 -12.40 15.91
C LYS A 114 -10.59 -12.12 14.91
N THR A 115 -11.26 -10.97 15.02
CA THR A 115 -12.44 -10.59 14.22
C THR A 115 -12.13 -9.51 13.19
N LEU A 116 -10.98 -9.57 12.52
CA LEU A 116 -10.70 -8.71 11.38
C LEU A 116 -11.57 -9.12 10.18
N SER A 117 -11.97 -8.13 9.37
CA SER A 117 -12.61 -8.41 8.08
C SER A 117 -11.73 -9.33 7.24
N LYS A 118 -12.34 -10.22 6.46
CA LYS A 118 -11.60 -11.20 5.65
C LYS A 118 -10.70 -10.55 4.61
N GLY A 119 -11.10 -9.36 4.11
CA GLY A 119 -10.36 -8.61 3.10
C GLY A 119 -10.30 -9.33 1.75
N GLU A 120 -9.90 -8.59 0.72
CA GLU A 120 -9.52 -9.17 -0.57
C GLU A 120 -8.06 -9.66 -0.50
N ASP A 121 -7.72 -10.72 -1.23
CA ASP A 121 -6.34 -11.21 -1.41
C ASP A 121 -5.54 -11.42 -0.10
N PHE A 122 -6.17 -11.99 0.95
CA PHE A 122 -5.48 -12.33 2.22
C PHE A 122 -4.89 -11.14 2.99
N ARG A 123 -5.58 -10.02 2.98
CA ARG A 123 -5.23 -8.81 3.71
C ARG A 123 -6.29 -8.49 4.77
N PRO A 124 -6.48 -9.35 5.79
CA PRO A 124 -7.52 -9.13 6.79
C PRO A 124 -7.41 -7.73 7.38
N GLY A 125 -8.51 -7.01 7.34
CA GLY A 125 -8.62 -5.66 7.86
C GLY A 125 -7.98 -4.54 7.04
N VAL A 126 -7.16 -4.84 6.02
CA VAL A 126 -6.37 -3.83 5.32
C VAL A 126 -7.12 -3.21 4.15
N VAL A 127 -7.65 -2.01 4.33
CA VAL A 127 -8.36 -1.22 3.30
C VAL A 127 -7.43 -0.28 2.51
N HIS A 128 -6.28 0.06 3.07
CA HIS A 128 -5.18 0.79 2.41
C HIS A 128 -3.84 0.45 3.05
N ARG A 129 -2.75 0.99 2.51
CA ARG A 129 -1.42 0.71 3.05
C ARG A 129 -0.54 1.94 3.10
N LEU A 130 0.40 1.92 4.04
CA LEU A 130 1.60 2.76 4.08
C LEU A 130 2.82 1.93 3.67
N ASP A 131 3.86 2.60 3.19
CA ASP A 131 5.14 1.94 2.94
C ASP A 131 5.78 1.48 4.26
N LYS A 132 6.73 0.56 4.21
CA LYS A 132 7.43 0.03 5.39
C LYS A 132 7.90 1.15 6.33
N ASP A 133 8.64 2.11 5.80
CA ASP A 133 9.28 3.17 6.56
C ASP A 133 8.45 4.47 6.62
N THR A 134 7.22 4.46 6.12
CA THR A 134 6.25 5.53 6.35
C THR A 134 5.49 5.26 7.64
N SER A 135 5.51 6.21 8.56
CA SER A 135 4.77 6.14 9.83
C SER A 135 3.41 6.84 9.77
N GLY A 136 2.60 6.71 10.80
CA GLY A 136 1.38 7.49 11.01
C GLY A 136 0.08 6.73 10.83
N LEU A 137 -1.01 7.49 10.69
CA LEU A 137 -2.38 7.01 10.74
C LEU A 137 -2.72 6.04 9.61
N MET A 138 -3.32 4.93 9.99
CA MET A 138 -3.81 3.90 9.09
C MET A 138 -5.15 3.35 9.58
N LEU A 139 -6.10 3.17 8.63
CA LEU A 139 -7.40 2.55 8.86
C LEU A 139 -7.33 1.02 8.72
N VAL A 140 -7.99 0.33 9.63
CA VAL A 140 -8.15 -1.12 9.65
C VAL A 140 -9.63 -1.45 9.83
N ALA A 141 -10.20 -2.30 8.99
CA ALA A 141 -11.57 -2.76 9.11
C ALA A 141 -11.66 -4.04 9.95
N LYS A 142 -12.61 -4.10 10.89
CA LYS A 142 -12.89 -5.28 11.72
C LYS A 142 -14.07 -6.09 11.17
N ASP A 143 -14.94 -5.47 10.40
CA ASP A 143 -16.16 -6.04 9.82
C ASP A 143 -16.12 -6.01 8.29
N ASP A 144 -16.66 -7.04 7.62
CA ASP A 144 -16.61 -7.18 6.17
C ASP A 144 -17.39 -6.05 5.46
N LYS A 145 -18.54 -5.63 5.99
CA LYS A 145 -19.34 -4.52 5.42
C LYS A 145 -18.62 -3.19 5.55
N ALA A 146 -18.00 -2.94 6.72
CA ALA A 146 -17.15 -1.77 6.91
C ALA A 146 -15.96 -1.77 5.95
N HIS A 147 -15.36 -2.94 5.71
CA HIS A 147 -14.27 -3.10 4.75
C HIS A 147 -14.67 -2.69 3.33
N GLU A 148 -15.79 -3.20 2.82
CA GLU A 148 -16.31 -2.89 1.49
C GLU A 148 -16.53 -1.39 1.31
N ILE A 149 -17.20 -0.76 2.29
CA ILE A 149 -17.50 0.68 2.26
C ILE A 149 -16.20 1.50 2.30
N LEU A 150 -15.28 1.19 3.20
CA LEU A 150 -14.01 1.91 3.32
C LEU A 150 -13.13 1.73 2.08
N ALA A 151 -13.07 0.52 1.51
CA ALA A 151 -12.35 0.27 0.26
C ALA A 151 -12.92 1.10 -0.90
N ASP A 152 -14.25 1.19 -1.01
CA ASP A 152 -14.92 2.05 -1.99
C ASP A 152 -14.67 3.54 -1.71
N ASP A 153 -14.64 3.97 -0.45
CA ASP A 153 -14.30 5.34 -0.07
C ASP A 153 -12.85 5.71 -0.44
N PHE A 154 -11.90 4.80 -0.26
CA PHE A 154 -10.52 5.01 -0.76
C PHE A 154 -10.47 5.10 -2.29
N LYS A 155 -11.17 4.20 -2.98
CA LYS A 155 -11.25 4.17 -4.45
C LYS A 155 -11.84 5.45 -5.02
N ASN A 156 -12.91 5.97 -4.39
CA ASN A 156 -13.62 7.16 -4.81
C ASN A 156 -13.11 8.46 -4.15
N LYS A 157 -11.96 8.41 -3.44
CA LYS A 157 -11.28 9.57 -2.85
C LYS A 157 -12.13 10.33 -1.81
N ARG A 158 -13.01 9.64 -1.10
CA ARG A 158 -13.86 10.23 -0.05
C ARG A 158 -13.16 10.31 1.31
N ILE A 159 -11.98 9.70 1.44
CA ILE A 159 -11.13 9.75 2.64
C ILE A 159 -10.06 10.80 2.44
N HIS A 160 -10.08 11.84 3.27
CA HIS A 160 -9.06 12.88 3.26
C HIS A 160 -7.84 12.45 4.09
N ARG A 161 -6.65 12.63 3.53
CA ARG A 161 -5.36 12.25 4.16
C ARG A 161 -4.35 13.36 3.94
N GLU A 162 -3.70 13.76 5.03
CA GLU A 162 -2.57 14.68 4.95
C GLU A 162 -1.30 13.98 5.48
N TYR A 163 -0.22 14.26 4.80
CA TYR A 163 1.11 13.75 5.17
C TYR A 163 2.02 14.92 5.48
N ILE A 164 2.93 14.71 6.41
CA ILE A 164 4.05 15.64 6.67
C ILE A 164 5.32 14.96 6.21
N ALA A 165 6.15 15.69 5.48
CA ALA A 165 7.45 15.21 5.02
C ALA A 165 8.54 16.29 5.19
N LEU A 166 9.76 15.82 5.47
CA LEU A 166 10.96 16.64 5.35
C LEU A 166 11.60 16.36 3.99
N LEU A 167 11.85 17.39 3.22
CA LEU A 167 12.49 17.32 1.90
C LEU A 167 13.96 17.69 1.98
N ASP A 168 14.79 17.04 1.19
CA ASP A 168 16.14 17.50 0.90
C ASP A 168 16.09 18.73 0.00
N GLY A 169 16.77 19.81 0.42
CA GLY A 169 16.82 21.08 -0.31
C GLY A 169 15.73 22.09 0.09
N VAL A 170 15.89 23.31 -0.41
CA VAL A 170 14.96 24.43 -0.14
C VAL A 170 13.97 24.53 -1.30
N PHE A 171 12.74 24.10 -1.06
CA PHE A 171 11.68 24.15 -2.06
C PHE A 171 11.29 25.60 -2.36
N PRO A 172 11.33 26.04 -3.64
CA PRO A 172 11.22 27.46 -3.96
C PRO A 172 9.82 28.05 -3.77
N GLN A 173 8.77 27.31 -4.12
CA GLN A 173 7.37 27.77 -4.06
C GLN A 173 6.80 27.55 -2.65
N GLU A 174 5.71 28.26 -2.29
CA GLU A 174 4.95 28.03 -1.08
C GLU A 174 3.91 26.92 -1.28
N LYS A 175 3.38 26.78 -2.50
CA LYS A 175 2.45 25.72 -2.90
C LYS A 175 2.79 25.21 -4.29
N ALA A 176 2.55 23.92 -4.52
CA ALA A 176 2.72 23.30 -5.83
C ALA A 176 1.79 22.09 -5.97
N ILE A 177 1.57 21.68 -7.22
CA ILE A 177 0.84 20.46 -7.57
C ILE A 177 1.75 19.66 -8.50
N VAL A 178 1.94 18.38 -8.17
CA VAL A 178 2.60 17.44 -9.07
C VAL A 178 1.51 16.54 -9.66
N ASP A 179 1.18 16.74 -10.94
CA ASP A 179 0.29 15.90 -11.73
C ASP A 179 1.15 15.12 -12.73
N ALA A 180 1.59 13.93 -12.35
CA ALA A 180 2.48 13.11 -13.16
C ALA A 180 2.16 11.62 -12.98
N PRO A 181 1.87 10.87 -14.07
CA PRO A 181 1.46 9.48 -13.97
C PRO A 181 2.61 8.59 -13.50
N ILE A 182 2.30 7.60 -12.65
CA ILE A 182 3.26 6.70 -12.02
C ILE A 182 3.07 5.28 -12.51
N GLY A 183 4.17 4.65 -12.88
CA GLY A 183 4.25 3.24 -13.25
C GLY A 183 5.43 2.55 -12.56
N ARG A 184 5.48 1.22 -12.68
CA ARG A 184 6.63 0.44 -12.20
C ARG A 184 7.85 0.74 -13.07
N SER A 185 9.02 0.92 -12.48
CA SER A 185 10.25 1.12 -13.23
C SER A 185 10.51 -0.07 -14.17
N LYS A 186 11.03 0.21 -15.36
CA LYS A 186 11.46 -0.82 -16.31
C LYS A 186 12.84 -1.36 -15.98
N GLU A 187 13.63 -0.57 -15.29
CA GLU A 187 15.03 -0.88 -14.96
C GLU A 187 15.16 -1.52 -13.58
N PHE A 188 14.40 -1.02 -12.58
CA PHE A 188 14.50 -1.47 -11.19
C PHE A 188 13.17 -2.06 -10.71
N PHE A 189 13.17 -3.34 -10.39
CA PHE A 189 11.95 -4.09 -10.03
C PHE A 189 11.23 -3.56 -8.76
N ASP A 190 11.96 -2.98 -7.83
CA ASP A 190 11.47 -2.46 -6.53
C ASP A 190 11.08 -0.98 -6.58
N LYS A 191 11.33 -0.29 -7.71
CA LYS A 191 11.05 1.14 -7.87
C LYS A 191 9.78 1.42 -8.68
N MET A 192 9.19 2.55 -8.34
CA MET A 192 8.18 3.23 -9.17
C MET A 192 8.83 4.47 -9.78
N GLU A 193 8.32 4.92 -10.92
CA GLU A 193 8.83 6.11 -11.62
C GLU A 193 7.70 6.86 -12.33
N VAL A 194 7.91 8.15 -12.59
CA VAL A 194 7.00 8.93 -13.46
C VAL A 194 7.15 8.44 -14.88
N ARG A 195 6.02 8.05 -15.50
CA ARG A 195 5.97 7.48 -16.84
C ARG A 195 4.68 7.87 -17.56
N SER A 196 4.75 8.17 -18.85
CA SER A 196 3.58 8.54 -19.66
C SER A 196 2.52 7.43 -19.78
N ASP A 197 2.94 6.15 -19.72
CA ASP A 197 2.05 4.97 -19.69
C ASP A 197 1.65 4.54 -18.28
N GLY A 198 1.98 5.34 -17.26
CA GLY A 198 1.64 5.10 -15.85
C GLY A 198 0.18 5.41 -15.52
N LYS A 199 -0.20 5.12 -14.29
CA LYS A 199 -1.53 5.46 -13.76
C LYS A 199 -1.53 6.91 -13.26
N LYS A 200 -2.60 7.66 -13.54
CA LYS A 200 -2.77 9.05 -13.05
C LYS A 200 -2.46 9.17 -11.56
N ALA A 201 -1.64 10.14 -11.21
CA ALA A 201 -1.23 10.43 -9.84
C ALA A 201 -1.11 11.94 -9.64
N ILE A 202 -1.72 12.46 -8.54
CA ILE A 202 -1.73 13.88 -8.22
C ILE A 202 -1.40 14.05 -6.73
N THR A 203 -0.40 14.91 -6.45
CA THR A 203 0.04 15.26 -5.10
C THR A 203 0.07 16.79 -4.95
N ASN A 204 -0.68 17.31 -4.00
CA ASN A 204 -0.65 18.71 -3.63
C ASN A 204 0.40 18.93 -2.53
N ILE A 205 1.21 19.97 -2.65
CA ILE A 205 2.31 20.33 -1.76
C ILE A 205 2.04 21.71 -1.18
N GLU A 206 2.19 21.86 0.14
CA GLU A 206 2.18 23.14 0.85
C GLU A 206 3.39 23.21 1.78
N VAL A 207 4.18 24.25 1.64
CA VAL A 207 5.36 24.47 2.49
C VAL A 207 4.92 24.94 3.87
N LEU A 208 5.35 24.24 4.90
CA LEU A 208 5.11 24.61 6.29
C LEU A 208 6.28 25.43 6.85
N LYS A 209 7.53 25.02 6.51
CA LYS A 209 8.72 25.70 7.00
C LYS A 209 9.92 25.41 6.11
N LYS A 210 10.71 26.42 5.83
CA LYS A 210 12.00 26.32 5.15
C LYS A 210 13.14 26.41 6.17
N TYR A 211 14.09 25.49 6.06
CA TYR A 211 15.34 25.46 6.81
C TYR A 211 16.50 25.75 5.85
N LYS A 212 17.73 25.78 6.36
CA LYS A 212 18.94 26.07 5.54
C LYS A 212 19.09 25.07 4.37
N ASP A 213 18.90 23.77 4.65
CA ASP A 213 19.15 22.69 3.68
C ASP A 213 17.95 21.78 3.48
N TYR A 214 16.80 22.07 4.12
CA TYR A 214 15.60 21.22 4.13
C TYR A 214 14.33 22.06 4.03
N THR A 215 13.24 21.40 3.62
CA THR A 215 11.90 22.00 3.65
C THR A 215 10.91 21.04 4.30
N LEU A 216 10.19 21.50 5.31
CA LEU A 216 9.05 20.79 5.88
C LEU A 216 7.80 21.11 5.08
N VAL A 217 7.11 20.08 4.60
CA VAL A 217 5.92 20.24 3.77
C VAL A 217 4.75 19.42 4.29
N LYS A 218 3.54 19.94 4.02
CA LYS A 218 2.30 19.19 4.08
C LYS A 218 1.94 18.72 2.67
N LEU A 219 1.44 17.51 2.58
CA LEU A 219 1.10 16.86 1.32
C LEU A 219 -0.32 16.30 1.39
N VAL A 220 -1.15 16.63 0.39
CA VAL A 220 -2.51 16.10 0.25
C VAL A 220 -2.60 15.28 -1.03
N LEU A 221 -3.08 14.05 -0.90
CA LEU A 221 -3.16 13.10 -2.00
C LEU A 221 -4.55 13.07 -2.62
N GLU A 222 -4.65 13.35 -3.91
CA GLU A 222 -5.86 13.06 -4.69
C GLU A 222 -5.91 11.62 -5.21
N THR A 223 -4.77 10.93 -5.23
CA THR A 223 -4.60 9.54 -5.65
C THR A 223 -3.71 8.81 -4.64
N GLY A 224 -3.72 7.49 -4.64
CA GLY A 224 -2.90 6.67 -3.73
C GLY A 224 -2.11 5.60 -4.50
N ARG A 225 -1.11 6.00 -5.30
CA ARG A 225 -0.24 5.04 -6.00
C ARG A 225 0.90 4.61 -5.10
N THR A 226 1.43 3.43 -5.35
CA THR A 226 2.61 2.91 -4.63
C THR A 226 3.74 3.93 -4.72
N HIS A 227 4.35 4.26 -3.57
CA HIS A 227 5.44 5.24 -3.43
C HIS A 227 5.13 6.64 -3.97
N GLN A 228 3.86 7.02 -4.16
CA GLN A 228 3.47 8.22 -4.91
C GLN A 228 4.18 9.49 -4.44
N ILE A 229 4.11 9.81 -3.16
CA ILE A 229 4.76 11.00 -2.57
C ILE A 229 6.25 10.97 -2.87
N ARG A 230 6.90 9.86 -2.59
CA ARG A 230 8.34 9.66 -2.72
C ARG A 230 8.82 9.82 -4.16
N VAL A 231 8.07 9.23 -5.10
CA VAL A 231 8.34 9.34 -6.56
C VAL A 231 8.15 10.77 -7.04
N HIS A 232 7.03 11.41 -6.70
CA HIS A 232 6.74 12.76 -7.14
C HIS A 232 7.77 13.79 -6.64
N LEU A 233 8.11 13.70 -5.36
CA LEU A 233 9.09 14.63 -4.76
C LEU A 233 10.50 14.40 -5.32
N SER A 234 10.91 13.15 -5.53
CA SER A 234 12.17 12.84 -6.20
C SER A 234 12.18 13.32 -7.66
N TYR A 235 11.07 13.14 -8.39
CA TYR A 235 10.92 13.57 -9.78
C TYR A 235 11.11 15.08 -9.97
N ILE A 236 10.61 15.87 -9.02
CA ILE A 236 10.79 17.35 -9.06
C ILE A 236 12.10 17.83 -8.42
N GLY A 237 13.00 16.91 -8.04
CA GLY A 237 14.34 17.23 -7.53
C GLY A 237 14.42 17.52 -6.02
N TYR A 238 13.34 17.30 -5.25
CA TYR A 238 13.29 17.49 -3.81
C TYR A 238 12.85 16.19 -3.10
N PRO A 239 13.69 15.13 -3.11
CA PRO A 239 13.32 13.84 -2.53
C PRO A 239 13.03 13.98 -1.03
N VAL A 240 12.21 13.06 -0.52
CA VAL A 240 11.99 12.91 0.92
C VAL A 240 13.33 12.61 1.59
N HIS A 241 13.62 13.35 2.66
CA HIS A 241 14.85 13.17 3.42
C HIS A 241 14.97 11.74 3.94
N ASN A 242 16.19 11.20 3.87
CA ASN A 242 16.53 9.85 4.32
C ASN A 242 15.73 8.72 3.60
N ASP A 243 15.24 8.95 2.39
CA ASP A 243 14.55 7.93 1.60
C ASP A 243 15.57 6.94 1.02
N PRO A 244 15.54 5.64 1.41
CA PRO A 244 16.54 4.66 0.98
C PRO A 244 16.47 4.31 -0.50
N VAL A 245 15.36 4.65 -1.18
CA VAL A 245 15.12 4.28 -2.59
C VAL A 245 15.28 5.47 -3.53
N TYR A 246 14.82 6.65 -3.10
CA TYR A 246 14.67 7.81 -3.99
C TYR A 246 15.57 9.00 -3.68
N SER A 247 16.23 9.07 -2.50
CA SER A 247 17.11 10.20 -2.16
C SER A 247 18.44 10.19 -2.91
N GLY A 248 18.89 9.02 -3.38
CA GLY A 248 20.22 8.85 -3.97
C GLY A 248 21.39 9.02 -2.99
N LYS A 249 21.10 9.12 -1.68
CA LYS A 249 22.08 9.35 -0.59
C LYS A 249 22.15 8.13 0.31
N LYS A 250 23.24 8.05 1.11
CA LYS A 250 23.34 7.06 2.19
C LYS A 250 22.32 7.41 3.28
N CYS A 251 21.46 6.47 3.61
CA CYS A 251 20.37 6.64 4.56
C CYS A 251 20.65 5.91 5.87
N THR A 252 20.03 6.37 6.95
CA THR A 252 20.01 5.68 8.23
C THR A 252 18.90 4.62 8.26
N GLU A 253 18.93 3.74 9.25
CA GLU A 253 17.92 2.68 9.44
C GLU A 253 16.51 3.23 9.73
N PHE A 254 16.39 4.51 10.07
CA PHE A 254 15.10 5.16 10.36
C PHE A 254 14.16 5.18 9.13
N GLY A 255 14.71 5.19 7.90
CA GLY A 255 13.95 5.29 6.65
C GLY A 255 13.50 6.74 6.33
N GLN A 256 12.55 6.88 5.41
CA GLN A 256 12.09 8.18 4.91
C GLN A 256 11.34 9.00 5.97
N PHE A 257 11.63 10.30 6.05
CA PHE A 257 10.93 11.27 6.91
C PHE A 257 9.57 11.63 6.30
N LEU A 258 8.64 10.67 6.33
CA LEU A 258 7.29 10.76 5.81
C LEU A 258 6.29 10.18 6.81
N HIS A 259 5.30 10.96 7.17
CA HIS A 259 4.32 10.62 8.20
C HIS A 259 2.90 10.92 7.75
N SER A 260 1.99 9.96 7.89
CA SER A 260 0.55 10.13 7.70
C SER A 260 -0.03 10.82 8.93
N ALA A 261 -0.12 12.16 8.88
CA ALA A 261 -0.35 13.00 10.06
C ALA A 261 -1.84 13.24 10.34
N TYR A 262 -2.68 13.24 9.30
CA TYR A 262 -4.10 13.53 9.45
C TYR A 262 -4.97 12.61 8.60
N LEU A 263 -6.09 12.20 9.17
CA LEU A 263 -7.07 11.32 8.55
C LEU A 263 -8.49 11.80 8.89
N LYS A 264 -9.31 12.03 7.85
CA LYS A 264 -10.73 12.38 8.01
C LYS A 264 -11.57 11.54 7.07
N PHE A 265 -12.63 10.94 7.60
CA PHE A 265 -13.53 10.09 6.83
C PHE A 265 -14.91 10.02 7.50
N LYS A 266 -15.89 9.53 6.74
CA LYS A 266 -17.21 9.21 7.26
C LYS A 266 -17.20 7.78 7.78
N HIS A 267 -17.64 7.58 9.03
CA HIS A 267 -17.76 6.24 9.59
C HIS A 267 -18.69 5.37 8.74
N PRO A 268 -18.25 4.14 8.32
CA PRO A 268 -18.96 3.36 7.31
C PRO A 268 -20.37 2.91 7.73
N ILE A 269 -20.63 2.78 9.05
CA ILE A 269 -21.89 2.29 9.57
C ILE A 269 -22.73 3.43 10.18
N THR A 270 -22.15 4.24 11.08
CA THR A 270 -22.91 5.30 11.77
C THR A 270 -23.09 6.55 10.92
N GLY A 271 -22.23 6.77 9.93
CA GLY A 271 -22.24 7.97 9.09
C GLY A 271 -21.65 9.22 9.75
N GLU A 272 -21.14 9.12 10.96
CA GLU A 272 -20.44 10.20 11.68
C GLU A 272 -19.14 10.57 10.99
N ILE A 273 -18.75 11.86 11.02
CA ILE A 273 -17.44 12.31 10.54
C ILE A 273 -16.43 12.11 11.65
N LEU A 274 -15.41 11.33 11.37
CA LEU A 274 -14.31 11.08 12.27
C LEU A 274 -13.03 11.77 11.74
N GLU A 275 -12.29 12.40 12.65
CA GLU A 275 -11.05 13.13 12.36
C GLU A 275 -9.99 12.72 13.38
N PHE A 276 -8.79 12.42 12.88
CA PHE A 276 -7.66 11.99 13.72
C PHE A 276 -6.38 12.71 13.29
N GLU A 277 -5.58 13.07 14.29
CA GLU A 277 -4.24 13.62 14.10
C GLU A 277 -3.20 12.75 14.82
N ALA A 278 -2.10 12.46 14.16
CA ALA A 278 -0.94 11.83 14.78
C ALA A 278 0.20 12.84 14.82
N CYS A 279 0.64 13.15 16.02
CA CYS A 279 1.77 14.04 16.24
C CYS A 279 3.09 13.39 15.80
N LEU A 280 3.98 14.18 15.21
CA LEU A 280 5.37 13.78 14.85
C LEU A 280 6.26 13.55 16.09
N LEU A 281 5.75 13.05 17.20
CA LEU A 281 6.32 13.18 18.54
C LEU A 281 7.79 12.74 18.70
N TYR A 282 8.38 12.00 17.78
CA TYR A 282 9.81 11.59 17.85
C TYR A 282 10.44 11.24 16.48
N THR A 283 9.89 11.71 15.37
CA THR A 283 10.45 11.42 14.04
C THR A 283 11.25 12.57 13.45
N SER A 284 11.18 13.75 14.06
CA SER A 284 12.06 14.87 13.69
C SER A 284 13.26 14.85 14.63
N PRO A 285 14.51 14.82 14.13
CA PRO A 285 15.65 15.10 14.98
C PRO A 285 15.41 16.43 15.65
N SER A 286 15.66 16.50 16.97
CA SER A 286 15.63 17.75 17.72
C SER A 286 16.51 18.78 16.99
N PRO A 287 16.17 20.08 17.02
CA PRO A 287 17.09 21.11 16.53
C PRO A 287 18.50 21.03 17.12
N ARG A 288 18.66 20.33 18.25
CA ARG A 288 19.97 20.04 18.88
C ARG A 288 20.72 18.89 18.19
N ASP A 289 20.02 17.96 17.53
CA ASP A 289 20.65 16.82 16.84
C ASP A 289 21.13 17.20 15.43
N ILE A 290 20.66 18.35 14.90
CA ILE A 290 21.06 18.88 13.58
C ILE A 290 22.26 19.85 13.71
N SER A 291 22.64 20.28 14.93
CA SER A 291 23.70 21.27 15.16
C SER A 291 25.08 20.67 15.47
N GLY A 292 25.24 19.37 15.37
CA GLY A 292 26.46 18.64 15.69
C GLY A 292 27.14 18.03 14.48
N SER A 293 27.76 18.83 13.65
CA SER A 293 28.97 18.50 12.86
C SER A 293 29.46 19.73 12.11
#